data_760099316cdea8bd2934dc7cceaad094
#
_entry.id   760099316cdea8bd2934dc7cceaad094
#
_cell.length_a   1.000
_cell.length_b   1.000
_cell.length_c   1.000
_cell.angle_alpha   90.00
_cell.angle_beta   90.00
_cell.angle_gamma   90.00
#
_symmetry.space_group_name_H-M   'P 1'
#
loop_
_entity.id
_entity.type
_entity.pdbx_description
1 polymer ?
#
loop_
_entity_poly.entity_id
_entity_poly.type
_entity_poly.pdbx_seq_one_letter_code
_entity_poly.pdbx_strand_id
1 'polypeptide(L)'
;MTRRQVVFVPVVLLLIATTFVRYSADFGLAYQAGVEAWNSGHPQRLLTWTGTPFYALVMAVVARGTSVEGGARLFLAISVLAWGAILRRTWNLLMDRVSVRFWWITLAAAVIFSPAIQTIFWLQPNLIVFGLALLGYGYLVILRRDFTAGALIGASIAIKPLVVLLPLALLLRHQTRTAGLWAIASAALLTFGGLGFLAWRAGDPAVLNPIAYLTGFLSKGQGPIAACVPENYSPVALLCRLGVEPSTAVVVVVAIVVVLIGWFVIRNLPETDESTWAVLAAASILSGLLGPIDWASYGVLMAPLFMLLAYQFWRANAPPPFWIGLGIAYLLAQLVWDPIESLAQTPVVVVIFSYSAGQFSQYVLLLLWPRWRVFRRVRAGSRTSAIGVPAPQQ
;
A
#
# COMPACT_ATOMS: atom_id res chain seq x y z
N MET A 1 13.66 -29.65 -4.80
CA MET A 1 13.30 -28.50 -3.97
C MET A 1 11.79 -28.48 -3.79
N THR A 2 11.29 -28.53 -2.59
CA THR A 2 9.85 -28.41 -2.33
C THR A 2 9.40 -26.99 -2.60
N ARG A 3 8.14 -26.80 -3.02
CA ARG A 3 7.54 -25.45 -3.27
C ARG A 3 7.75 -24.46 -2.10
N ARG A 4 7.97 -24.96 -0.87
CA ARG A 4 8.26 -24.16 0.32
C ARG A 4 9.69 -23.61 0.34
N GLN A 5 10.68 -24.35 -0.20
CA GLN A 5 12.09 -23.95 -0.18
C GLN A 5 12.40 -22.84 -1.19
N VAL A 6 11.66 -22.79 -2.28
CA VAL A 6 11.86 -21.83 -3.37
C VAL A 6 11.55 -20.38 -2.96
N VAL A 7 10.58 -20.15 -2.08
CA VAL A 7 10.26 -18.81 -1.55
C VAL A 7 11.29 -18.34 -0.51
N PHE A 8 11.96 -19.26 0.16
CA PHE A 8 12.94 -18.95 1.19
C PHE A 8 14.26 -18.40 0.64
N VAL A 9 14.68 -18.84 -0.53
CA VAL A 9 15.97 -18.44 -1.11
C VAL A 9 16.05 -16.92 -1.41
N PRO A 10 15.08 -16.30 -2.11
CA PRO A 10 15.11 -14.85 -2.31
C PRO A 10 15.05 -14.05 -1.00
N VAL A 11 14.28 -14.53 -0.02
CA VAL A 11 14.19 -13.89 1.29
C VAL A 11 15.54 -13.98 2.03
N VAL A 12 16.20 -15.13 1.99
CA VAL A 12 17.53 -15.30 2.61
C VAL A 12 18.58 -14.46 1.90
N LEU A 13 18.60 -14.43 0.57
CA LEU A 13 19.54 -13.60 -0.20
C LEU A 13 19.32 -12.11 0.07
N LEU A 14 18.05 -11.69 0.16
CA LEU A 14 17.71 -10.33 0.52
C LEU A 14 18.13 -10.01 1.97
N LEU A 15 17.92 -10.93 2.92
CA LEU A 15 18.42 -10.78 4.30
C LEU A 15 19.94 -10.67 4.37
N ILE A 16 20.67 -11.45 3.57
CA ILE A 16 22.13 -11.35 3.47
C ILE A 16 22.53 -9.98 2.89
N ALA A 17 21.87 -9.54 1.82
CA ALA A 17 22.12 -8.21 1.24
C ALA A 17 21.87 -7.07 2.25
N THR A 18 20.97 -7.26 3.22
CA THR A 18 20.64 -6.27 4.26
C THR A 18 21.77 -6.04 5.26
N THR A 19 22.71 -6.97 5.39
CA THR A 19 23.87 -6.80 6.27
C THR A 19 24.83 -5.69 5.81
N PHE A 20 24.71 -5.31 4.53
CA PHE A 20 25.57 -4.29 3.89
C PHE A 20 24.89 -2.92 3.75
N VAL A 21 23.61 -2.80 4.12
CA VAL A 21 22.86 -1.55 3.95
C VAL A 21 23.15 -0.59 5.11
N ARG A 22 23.53 0.64 4.77
CA ARG A 22 23.55 1.76 5.72
C ARG A 22 22.12 2.24 5.97
N TYR A 23 21.87 2.80 7.17
CA TYR A 23 20.56 3.39 7.44
C TYR A 23 20.29 4.58 6.50
N SER A 24 19.05 4.70 6.02
CA SER A 24 18.61 5.79 5.16
C SER A 24 18.34 7.06 5.97
N ALA A 25 18.32 8.21 5.29
CA ALA A 25 17.93 9.48 5.90
C ALA A 25 16.51 9.42 6.51
N ASP A 26 15.56 8.76 5.83
CA ASP A 26 14.19 8.61 6.31
C ASP A 26 14.10 7.80 7.60
N PHE A 27 14.85 6.69 7.69
CA PHE A 27 14.92 5.92 8.92
C PHE A 27 15.60 6.72 10.04
N GLY A 28 16.69 7.42 9.71
CA GLY A 28 17.39 8.29 10.66
C GLY A 28 16.47 9.34 11.26
N LEU A 29 15.63 9.97 10.43
CA LEU A 29 14.62 10.92 10.88
C LEU A 29 13.56 10.25 11.79
N ALA A 30 13.07 9.08 11.40
CA ALA A 30 12.09 8.34 12.20
C ALA A 30 12.68 7.92 13.56
N TYR A 31 13.94 7.49 13.57
CA TYR A 31 14.66 7.15 14.80
C TYR A 31 14.81 8.38 15.72
N GLN A 32 15.24 9.53 15.18
CA GLN A 32 15.35 10.79 15.92
C GLN A 32 13.98 11.22 16.47
N ALA A 33 12.91 11.09 15.69
CA ALA A 33 11.56 11.35 16.17
C ALA A 33 11.17 10.43 17.34
N GLY A 34 11.62 9.18 17.32
CA GLY A 34 11.49 8.26 18.46
C GLY A 34 12.24 8.73 19.69
N VAL A 35 13.48 9.20 19.54
CA VAL A 35 14.27 9.80 20.63
C VAL A 35 13.56 11.03 21.22
N GLU A 36 13.07 11.94 20.37
CA GLU A 36 12.34 13.12 20.81
C GLU A 36 11.00 12.77 21.48
N ALA A 37 10.26 11.79 20.94
CA ALA A 37 9.03 11.29 21.54
C ALA A 37 9.28 10.75 22.95
N TRP A 38 10.39 10.02 23.16
CA TRP A 38 10.76 9.50 24.45
C TRP A 38 11.21 10.59 25.43
N ASN A 39 12.04 11.53 24.97
CA ASN A 39 12.69 12.52 25.85
C ASN A 39 11.76 13.69 26.17
N SER A 40 11.02 14.21 25.22
CA SER A 40 10.25 15.44 25.33
C SER A 40 8.74 15.29 25.06
N GLY A 41 8.29 14.18 24.51
CA GLY A 41 6.90 14.03 24.06
C GLY A 41 6.55 14.85 22.80
N HIS A 42 7.52 15.49 22.16
CA HIS A 42 7.30 16.40 21.04
C HIS A 42 8.06 16.01 19.75
N PRO A 43 7.81 14.82 19.15
CA PRO A 43 8.47 14.41 17.91
C PRO A 43 8.24 15.40 16.76
N GLN A 44 7.12 16.12 16.80
CA GLN A 44 6.76 17.17 15.84
C GLN A 44 7.70 18.39 15.87
N ARG A 45 8.60 18.54 16.83
CA ARG A 45 9.64 19.58 16.81
C ARG A 45 10.65 19.36 15.68
N LEU A 46 10.80 18.13 15.21
CA LEU A 46 11.56 17.85 14.00
C LEU A 46 10.79 18.37 12.78
N LEU A 47 11.39 19.30 12.05
CA LEU A 47 10.75 20.02 10.94
C LEU A 47 10.16 19.10 9.87
N THR A 48 10.81 17.97 9.61
CA THR A 48 10.46 17.03 8.54
C THR A 48 9.68 15.80 9.03
N TRP A 49 9.37 15.71 10.35
CA TRP A 49 8.63 14.58 10.87
C TRP A 49 7.14 14.62 10.47
N THR A 50 6.71 13.55 9.82
CA THR A 50 5.35 13.37 9.29
C THR A 50 4.69 12.07 9.74
N GLY A 51 5.23 11.43 10.79
CA GLY A 51 4.68 10.18 11.32
C GLY A 51 3.48 10.38 12.23
N THR A 52 2.68 9.33 12.36
CA THR A 52 1.55 9.31 13.31
C THR A 52 2.03 9.28 14.76
N PRO A 53 1.16 9.63 15.74
CA PRO A 53 1.49 9.51 17.16
C PRO A 53 1.86 8.08 17.58
N PHE A 54 1.17 7.09 17.04
CA PHE A 54 1.47 5.69 17.32
C PHE A 54 2.81 5.25 16.70
N TYR A 55 3.14 5.71 15.50
CA TYR A 55 4.44 5.44 14.89
C TYR A 55 5.58 6.09 15.68
N ALA A 56 5.37 7.30 16.21
CA ALA A 56 6.33 7.92 17.12
C ALA A 56 6.56 7.08 18.39
N LEU A 57 5.49 6.50 18.97
CA LEU A 57 5.60 5.57 20.10
C LEU A 57 6.40 4.30 19.72
N VAL A 58 6.11 3.68 18.58
CA VAL A 58 6.86 2.51 18.09
C VAL A 58 8.34 2.85 17.96
N MET A 59 8.65 4.00 17.33
CA MET A 59 10.04 4.43 17.16
C MET A 59 10.71 4.83 18.48
N ALA A 60 9.95 5.33 19.46
CA ALA A 60 10.47 5.59 20.82
C ALA A 60 10.93 4.30 21.50
N VAL A 61 10.17 3.20 21.36
CA VAL A 61 10.56 1.88 21.87
C VAL A 61 11.80 1.36 21.15
N VAL A 62 11.87 1.49 19.84
CA VAL A 62 13.03 1.10 19.03
C VAL A 62 14.27 1.88 19.44
N ALA A 63 14.16 3.22 19.56
CA ALA A 63 15.27 4.09 19.92
C ALA A 63 15.77 3.86 21.37
N ARG A 64 14.88 3.42 22.25
CA ARG A 64 15.27 3.07 23.64
C ARG A 64 15.98 1.74 23.72
N GLY A 65 15.61 0.78 22.87
CA GLY A 65 16.09 -0.60 22.92
C GLY A 65 17.30 -0.90 22.02
N THR A 66 17.62 -0.02 21.06
CA THR A 66 18.68 -0.29 20.06
C THR A 66 19.47 0.97 19.71
N SER A 67 20.65 0.80 19.10
CA SER A 67 21.31 1.88 18.36
C SER A 67 20.58 2.18 17.05
N VAL A 68 20.88 3.30 16.39
CA VAL A 68 20.28 3.65 15.09
C VAL A 68 20.55 2.56 14.05
N GLU A 69 21.77 2.01 14.01
CA GLU A 69 22.12 0.91 13.10
C GLU A 69 21.40 -0.39 13.47
N GLY A 70 21.29 -0.70 14.76
CA GLY A 70 20.55 -1.88 15.26
C GLY A 70 19.07 -1.79 14.92
N GLY A 71 18.48 -0.62 15.13
CA GLY A 71 17.09 -0.33 14.75
C GLY A 71 16.87 -0.41 13.25
N ALA A 72 17.78 0.12 12.43
CA ALA A 72 17.72 0.04 10.98
C ALA A 72 17.76 -1.42 10.48
N ARG A 73 18.67 -2.24 11.02
CA ARG A 73 18.75 -3.68 10.68
C ARG A 73 17.48 -4.43 11.07
N LEU A 74 16.95 -4.18 12.26
CA LEU A 74 15.69 -4.77 12.73
C LEU A 74 14.53 -4.39 11.80
N PHE A 75 14.42 -3.11 11.46
CA PHE A 75 13.35 -2.59 10.62
C PHE A 75 13.41 -3.16 9.20
N LEU A 76 14.62 -3.27 8.66
CA LEU A 76 14.88 -3.90 7.38
C LEU A 76 14.50 -5.39 7.38
N ALA A 77 14.91 -6.14 8.39
CA ALA A 77 14.56 -7.55 8.54
C ALA A 77 13.04 -7.74 8.58
N ILE A 78 12.33 -6.93 9.36
CA ILE A 78 10.86 -6.97 9.44
C ILE A 78 10.23 -6.62 8.08
N SER A 79 10.75 -5.60 7.37
CA SER A 79 10.24 -5.21 6.05
C SER A 79 10.40 -6.31 5.01
N VAL A 80 11.54 -6.98 4.98
CA VAL A 80 11.81 -8.12 4.09
C VAL A 80 10.92 -9.31 4.42
N LEU A 81 10.76 -9.62 5.70
CA LEU A 81 9.84 -10.68 6.14
C LEU A 81 8.39 -10.36 5.77
N ALA A 82 7.98 -9.10 5.93
CA ALA A 82 6.66 -8.64 5.51
C ALA A 82 6.47 -8.79 3.99
N TRP A 83 7.46 -8.40 3.18
CA TRP A 83 7.42 -8.59 1.73
C TRP A 83 7.32 -10.07 1.34
N GLY A 84 8.15 -10.92 1.93
CA GLY A 84 8.09 -12.36 1.72
C GLY A 84 6.72 -12.94 2.11
N ALA A 85 6.14 -12.49 3.22
CA ALA A 85 4.80 -12.89 3.66
C ALA A 85 3.70 -12.43 2.68
N ILE A 86 3.80 -11.20 2.14
CA ILE A 86 2.90 -10.67 1.12
C ILE A 86 2.95 -11.56 -0.12
N LEU A 87 4.12 -11.81 -0.66
CA LEU A 87 4.31 -12.65 -1.84
C LEU A 87 3.78 -14.06 -1.63
N ARG A 88 4.16 -14.69 -0.51
CA ARG A 88 3.69 -16.04 -0.16
C ARG A 88 2.17 -16.10 -0.01
N ARG A 89 1.59 -15.09 0.63
CA ARG A 89 0.15 -15.07 0.88
C ARG A 89 -0.64 -14.88 -0.41
N THR A 90 -0.21 -13.95 -1.24
CA THR A 90 -0.78 -13.74 -2.57
C THR A 90 -0.67 -15.01 -3.41
N TRP A 91 0.47 -15.70 -3.35
CA TRP A 91 0.68 -17.00 -3.96
C TRP A 91 -0.36 -18.03 -3.51
N ASN A 92 -0.49 -18.24 -2.21
CA ASN A 92 -1.39 -19.27 -1.67
C ASN A 92 -2.87 -19.05 -2.02
N LEU A 93 -3.27 -17.78 -2.15
CA LEU A 93 -4.65 -17.43 -2.50
C LEU A 93 -4.95 -17.58 -3.98
N LEU A 94 -3.97 -17.32 -4.85
CA LEU A 94 -4.21 -17.16 -6.27
C LEU A 94 -3.70 -18.35 -7.10
N MET A 95 -2.71 -19.10 -6.61
CA MET A 95 -1.86 -19.85 -7.53
C MET A 95 -1.78 -21.37 -7.31
N ASP A 96 -2.66 -21.97 -6.52
CA ASP A 96 -2.68 -23.45 -6.33
C ASP A 96 -2.81 -24.25 -7.65
N ARG A 97 -3.19 -23.58 -8.75
CA ARG A 97 -3.48 -24.16 -10.05
C ARG A 97 -2.61 -23.63 -11.19
N VAL A 98 -1.54 -22.91 -10.90
CA VAL A 98 -0.71 -22.24 -11.91
C VAL A 98 0.50 -23.09 -12.25
N SER A 99 0.99 -22.99 -13.51
CA SER A 99 2.22 -23.65 -13.93
C SER A 99 3.44 -23.09 -13.19
N VAL A 100 4.42 -23.95 -12.92
CA VAL A 100 5.68 -23.56 -12.26
C VAL A 100 6.37 -22.41 -13.02
N ARG A 101 6.30 -22.41 -14.35
CA ARG A 101 6.87 -21.35 -15.19
C ARG A 101 6.22 -19.99 -14.96
N PHE A 102 4.90 -19.93 -14.88
CA PHE A 102 4.18 -18.69 -14.61
C PHE A 102 4.54 -18.15 -13.21
N TRP A 103 4.69 -19.06 -12.24
CA TRP A 103 5.11 -18.69 -10.90
C TRP A 103 6.47 -18.01 -10.87
N TRP A 104 7.47 -18.59 -11.56
CA TRP A 104 8.81 -17.99 -11.62
C TRP A 104 8.82 -16.61 -12.25
N ILE A 105 8.04 -16.41 -13.30
CA ILE A 105 7.92 -15.11 -13.97
C ILE A 105 7.32 -14.08 -13.01
N THR A 106 6.22 -14.41 -12.33
CA THR A 106 5.56 -13.48 -11.40
C THR A 106 6.40 -13.22 -10.16
N LEU A 107 7.13 -14.21 -9.66
CA LEU A 107 8.06 -14.03 -8.54
C LEU A 107 9.23 -13.12 -8.94
N ALA A 108 9.84 -13.37 -10.10
CA ALA A 108 10.92 -12.52 -10.60
C ALA A 108 10.45 -11.07 -10.76
N ALA A 109 9.27 -10.86 -11.38
CA ALA A 109 8.67 -9.54 -11.50
C ALA A 109 8.42 -8.88 -10.13
N ALA A 110 7.97 -9.64 -9.12
CA ALA A 110 7.74 -9.10 -7.78
C ALA A 110 9.05 -8.76 -7.04
N VAL A 111 10.11 -9.54 -7.24
CA VAL A 111 11.43 -9.29 -6.61
C VAL A 111 12.09 -8.03 -7.17
N ILE A 112 12.01 -7.80 -8.49
CA ILE A 112 12.58 -6.62 -9.14
C ILE A 112 11.62 -5.42 -9.14
N PHE A 113 10.50 -5.49 -8.42
CA PHE A 113 9.49 -4.44 -8.38
C PHE A 113 10.04 -3.18 -7.73
N SER A 114 10.30 -2.15 -8.52
CA SER A 114 10.96 -0.91 -8.10
C SER A 114 10.36 -0.27 -6.84
N PRO A 115 9.03 -0.12 -6.69
CA PRO A 115 8.46 0.44 -5.47
C PRO A 115 8.78 -0.36 -4.19
N ALA A 116 8.90 -1.70 -4.28
CA ALA A 116 9.29 -2.53 -3.15
C ALA A 116 10.77 -2.34 -2.81
N ILE A 117 11.63 -2.28 -3.84
CA ILE A 117 13.06 -2.01 -3.68
C ILE A 117 13.28 -0.65 -3.03
N GLN A 118 12.57 0.38 -3.50
CA GLN A 118 12.64 1.73 -2.92
C GLN A 118 12.16 1.75 -1.47
N THR A 119 11.05 1.06 -1.15
CA THR A 119 10.57 0.95 0.23
C THR A 119 11.63 0.35 1.15
N ILE A 120 12.35 -0.67 0.67
CA ILE A 120 13.44 -1.32 1.40
C ILE A 120 14.64 -0.39 1.49
N PHE A 121 15.03 0.25 0.40
CA PHE A 121 16.18 1.16 0.34
C PHE A 121 16.02 2.36 1.29
N TRP A 122 14.85 3.00 1.30
CA TRP A 122 14.53 4.13 2.17
C TRP A 122 14.13 3.70 3.58
N LEU A 123 14.03 2.38 3.86
CA LEU A 123 13.57 1.84 5.14
C LEU A 123 12.21 2.42 5.57
N GLN A 124 11.32 2.59 4.61
CA GLN A 124 9.96 3.07 4.84
C GLN A 124 9.09 1.98 5.48
N PRO A 125 8.15 2.31 6.39
CA PRO A 125 7.29 1.32 7.04
C PRO A 125 6.24 0.68 6.12
N ASN A 126 6.19 1.03 4.84
CA ASN A 126 5.12 0.67 3.91
C ASN A 126 4.92 -0.85 3.78
N LEU A 127 6.01 -1.63 3.74
CA LEU A 127 5.93 -3.10 3.70
C LEU A 127 5.39 -3.68 5.01
N ILE A 128 5.77 -3.10 6.14
CA ILE A 128 5.28 -3.53 7.47
C ILE A 128 3.78 -3.23 7.56
N VAL A 129 3.38 -2.01 7.21
CA VAL A 129 1.98 -1.57 7.20
C VAL A 129 1.13 -2.48 6.32
N PHE A 130 1.60 -2.72 5.09
CA PHE A 130 0.88 -3.57 4.16
C PHE A 130 0.89 -5.04 4.57
N GLY A 131 1.98 -5.52 5.14
CA GLY A 131 2.08 -6.87 5.70
C GLY A 131 1.08 -7.11 6.85
N LEU A 132 0.92 -6.14 7.75
CA LEU A 132 -0.07 -6.19 8.82
C LEU A 132 -1.51 -6.21 8.26
N ALA A 133 -1.81 -5.33 7.30
CA ALA A 133 -3.12 -5.31 6.64
C ALA A 133 -3.42 -6.64 5.96
N LEU A 134 -2.43 -7.24 5.30
CA LEU A 134 -2.55 -8.52 4.63
C LEU A 134 -2.72 -9.70 5.59
N LEU A 135 -2.01 -9.68 6.72
CA LEU A 135 -2.20 -10.67 7.79
C LEU A 135 -3.63 -10.56 8.34
N GLY A 136 -4.09 -9.34 8.63
CA GLY A 136 -5.47 -9.09 9.06
C GLY A 136 -6.47 -9.66 8.07
N TYR A 137 -6.24 -9.42 6.80
CA TYR A 137 -7.05 -10.00 5.73
C TYR A 137 -7.03 -11.54 5.72
N GLY A 138 -5.88 -12.16 5.91
CA GLY A 138 -5.77 -13.60 6.05
C GLY A 138 -6.57 -14.16 7.22
N TYR A 139 -6.57 -13.48 8.37
CA TYR A 139 -7.40 -13.83 9.51
C TYR A 139 -8.89 -13.72 9.19
N LEU A 140 -9.29 -12.69 8.42
CA LEU A 140 -10.67 -12.48 8.02
C LEU A 140 -11.18 -13.60 7.09
N VAL A 141 -10.46 -13.83 5.99
CA VAL A 141 -10.92 -14.74 4.92
C VAL A 141 -10.83 -16.20 5.32
N ILE A 142 -9.71 -16.61 5.96
CA ILE A 142 -9.42 -18.02 6.22
C ILE A 142 -9.93 -18.47 7.58
N LEU A 143 -9.70 -17.66 8.61
CA LEU A 143 -9.99 -18.04 9.99
C LEU A 143 -11.30 -17.42 10.51
N ARG A 144 -11.93 -16.54 9.75
CA ARG A 144 -13.16 -15.82 10.11
C ARG A 144 -13.06 -15.14 11.49
N ARG A 145 -11.89 -14.56 11.81
CA ARG A 145 -11.60 -13.89 13.07
C ARG A 145 -11.63 -12.38 12.89
N ASP A 146 -12.81 -11.79 12.92
CA ASP A 146 -13.06 -10.37 12.65
C ASP A 146 -12.29 -9.43 13.56
N PHE A 147 -12.23 -9.74 14.88
CA PHE A 147 -11.48 -8.92 15.85
C PHE A 147 -9.98 -8.86 15.50
N THR A 148 -9.35 -10.02 15.33
CA THR A 148 -7.92 -10.07 15.02
C THR A 148 -7.61 -9.42 13.67
N ALA A 149 -8.47 -9.63 12.69
CA ALA A 149 -8.37 -9.01 11.38
C ALA A 149 -8.44 -7.48 11.49
N GLY A 150 -9.46 -6.98 12.19
CA GLY A 150 -9.64 -5.55 12.42
C GLY A 150 -8.49 -4.93 13.21
N ALA A 151 -8.03 -5.59 14.27
CA ALA A 151 -6.92 -5.11 15.08
C ALA A 151 -5.62 -4.93 14.26
N LEU A 152 -5.28 -5.89 13.41
CA LEU A 152 -4.10 -5.82 12.53
C LEU A 152 -4.22 -4.73 11.46
N ILE A 153 -5.41 -4.60 10.85
CA ILE A 153 -5.69 -3.53 9.88
C ILE A 153 -5.63 -2.16 10.57
N GLY A 154 -6.22 -2.03 11.76
CA GLY A 154 -6.18 -0.80 12.54
C GLY A 154 -4.77 -0.42 12.96
N ALA A 155 -3.95 -1.39 13.38
CA ALA A 155 -2.54 -1.17 13.71
C ALA A 155 -1.75 -0.69 12.47
N SER A 156 -2.02 -1.25 11.30
CA SER A 156 -1.37 -0.80 10.07
C SER A 156 -1.67 0.67 9.76
N ILE A 157 -2.92 1.10 9.94
CA ILE A 157 -3.35 2.50 9.76
C ILE A 157 -2.72 3.42 10.80
N ALA A 158 -2.66 2.96 12.05
CA ALA A 158 -2.09 3.74 13.15
C ALA A 158 -0.57 3.96 12.98
N ILE A 159 0.16 3.04 12.33
CA ILE A 159 1.57 3.24 11.95
C ILE A 159 1.68 4.25 10.82
N LYS A 160 0.96 4.03 9.72
CA LYS A 160 0.96 4.93 8.56
C LYS A 160 -0.37 4.74 7.80
N PRO A 161 -1.14 5.80 7.52
CA PRO A 161 -2.49 5.70 6.99
C PRO A 161 -2.55 5.34 5.49
N LEU A 162 -1.64 4.47 5.01
CA LEU A 162 -1.56 4.03 3.62
C LEU A 162 -2.74 3.16 3.17
N VAL A 163 -3.48 2.61 4.10
CA VAL A 163 -4.63 1.73 3.83
C VAL A 163 -5.91 2.25 4.50
N VAL A 164 -6.00 3.57 4.67
CA VAL A 164 -7.09 4.23 5.43
C VAL A 164 -8.48 3.96 4.85
N LEU A 165 -8.60 3.72 3.55
CA LEU A 165 -9.89 3.37 2.92
C LEU A 165 -10.28 1.90 3.11
N LEU A 166 -9.38 1.04 3.59
CA LEU A 166 -9.68 -0.38 3.76
C LEU A 166 -10.78 -0.63 4.80
N PRO A 167 -10.82 -0.01 5.99
CA PRO A 167 -11.95 -0.18 6.92
C PRO A 167 -13.29 0.22 6.29
N LEU A 168 -13.33 1.31 5.53
CA LEU A 168 -14.53 1.76 4.84
C LEU A 168 -14.97 0.75 3.78
N ALA A 169 -14.02 0.21 3.03
CA ALA A 169 -14.28 -0.85 2.05
C ALA A 169 -14.83 -2.13 2.71
N LEU A 170 -14.34 -2.50 3.88
CA LEU A 170 -14.83 -3.62 4.67
C LEU A 170 -16.25 -3.35 5.22
N LEU A 171 -16.55 -2.12 5.64
CA LEU A 171 -17.88 -1.73 6.11
C LEU A 171 -18.96 -1.82 5.03
N LEU A 172 -18.61 -1.57 3.77
CA LEU A 172 -19.51 -1.66 2.63
C LEU A 172 -19.94 -3.09 2.29
N ARG A 173 -19.25 -4.09 2.83
CA ARG A 173 -19.50 -5.50 2.57
C ARG A 173 -20.07 -6.16 3.81
N HIS A 174 -21.25 -6.78 3.67
CA HIS A 174 -21.96 -7.37 4.82
C HIS A 174 -21.10 -8.38 5.59
N GLN A 175 -20.39 -9.26 4.88
CA GLN A 175 -19.58 -10.32 5.47
C GLN A 175 -18.33 -9.81 6.23
N THR A 176 -17.87 -8.57 6.01
CA THR A 176 -16.64 -8.04 6.59
C THR A 176 -16.87 -6.79 7.46
N ARG A 177 -18.13 -6.39 7.64
CA ARG A 177 -18.50 -5.17 8.38
C ARG A 177 -17.91 -5.14 9.79
N THR A 178 -18.02 -6.23 10.53
CA THR A 178 -17.51 -6.34 11.90
C THR A 178 -16.00 -6.11 11.96
N ALA A 179 -15.24 -6.68 11.03
CA ALA A 179 -13.81 -6.43 10.93
C ALA A 179 -13.50 -4.97 10.59
N GLY A 180 -14.31 -4.32 9.75
CA GLY A 180 -14.18 -2.90 9.45
C GLY A 180 -14.37 -2.02 10.70
N LEU A 181 -15.37 -2.31 11.54
CA LEU A 181 -15.59 -1.63 12.81
C LEU A 181 -14.40 -1.80 13.77
N TRP A 182 -13.90 -3.03 13.92
CA TRP A 182 -12.71 -3.29 14.74
C TRP A 182 -11.46 -2.60 14.20
N ALA A 183 -11.32 -2.45 12.88
CA ALA A 183 -10.21 -1.73 12.29
C ALA A 183 -10.24 -0.24 12.65
N ILE A 184 -11.42 0.39 12.59
CA ILE A 184 -11.58 1.79 13.00
C ILE A 184 -11.32 1.95 14.50
N ALA A 185 -11.93 1.09 15.32
CA ALA A 185 -11.76 1.15 16.77
C ALA A 185 -10.28 0.96 17.18
N SER A 186 -9.58 -0.01 16.58
CA SER A 186 -8.17 -0.28 16.86
C SER A 186 -7.27 0.85 16.39
N ALA A 187 -7.51 1.41 15.19
CA ALA A 187 -6.76 2.55 14.69
C ALA A 187 -6.91 3.77 15.61
N ALA A 188 -8.15 4.06 16.04
CA ALA A 188 -8.43 5.15 16.99
C ALA A 188 -7.74 4.89 18.33
N LEU A 189 -7.90 3.70 18.92
CA LEU A 189 -7.30 3.33 20.20
C LEU A 189 -5.78 3.48 20.18
N LEU A 190 -5.12 2.98 19.14
CA LEU A 190 -3.67 3.07 19.01
C LEU A 190 -3.19 4.50 18.77
N THR A 191 -3.93 5.30 17.98
CA THR A 191 -3.62 6.71 17.76
C THR A 191 -3.76 7.52 19.05
N PHE A 192 -4.87 7.35 19.80
CA PHE A 192 -5.05 8.01 21.09
C PHE A 192 -4.08 7.49 22.16
N GLY A 193 -3.73 6.20 22.12
CA GLY A 193 -2.68 5.64 22.97
C GLY A 193 -1.31 6.27 22.69
N GLY A 194 -0.99 6.49 21.42
CA GLY A 194 0.21 7.24 21.01
C GLY A 194 0.19 8.69 21.50
N LEU A 195 -0.93 9.42 21.33
CA LEU A 195 -1.10 10.78 21.86
C LEU A 195 -0.98 10.81 23.39
N GLY A 196 -1.61 9.84 24.08
CA GLY A 196 -1.52 9.71 25.54
C GLY A 196 -0.08 9.53 26.02
N PHE A 197 0.69 8.68 25.33
CA PHE A 197 2.12 8.53 25.62
C PHE A 197 2.89 9.84 25.42
N LEU A 198 2.67 10.53 24.31
CA LEU A 198 3.35 11.80 24.02
C LEU A 198 2.98 12.88 25.07
N ALA A 199 1.70 13.00 25.42
CA ALA A 199 1.23 13.93 26.44
C ALA A 199 1.85 13.63 27.81
N TRP A 200 1.91 12.34 28.18
CA TRP A 200 2.57 11.91 29.42
C TRP A 200 4.06 12.30 29.43
N ARG A 201 4.77 12.08 28.32
CA ARG A 201 6.20 12.44 28.22
C ARG A 201 6.42 13.95 28.20
N ALA A 202 5.51 14.71 27.57
CA ALA A 202 5.57 16.16 27.51
C ALA A 202 5.21 16.83 28.84
N GLY A 203 4.46 16.15 29.70
CA GLY A 203 3.82 16.77 30.86
C GLY A 203 2.75 17.81 30.46
N ASP A 204 2.27 17.77 29.21
CA ASP A 204 1.34 18.74 28.63
C ASP A 204 0.10 18.04 28.04
N PRO A 205 -1.07 18.18 28.65
CA PRO A 205 -2.32 17.60 28.14
C PRO A 205 -2.77 18.19 26.79
N ALA A 206 -2.27 19.37 26.37
CA ALA A 206 -2.60 19.94 25.06
C ALA A 206 -2.14 19.06 23.89
N VAL A 207 -1.14 18.20 24.10
CA VAL A 207 -0.68 17.20 23.13
C VAL A 207 -1.74 16.15 22.80
N LEU A 208 -2.72 15.94 23.68
CA LEU A 208 -3.85 15.03 23.43
C LEU A 208 -4.79 15.49 22.31
N ASN A 209 -4.67 16.74 21.87
CA ASN A 209 -5.53 17.26 20.80
C ASN A 209 -5.11 16.70 19.42
N PRO A 210 -5.88 15.77 18.84
CA PRO A 210 -5.54 15.17 17.56
C PRO A 210 -5.60 16.18 16.40
N ILE A 211 -6.45 17.20 16.53
CA ILE A 211 -6.56 18.26 15.50
C ILE A 211 -5.30 19.12 15.52
N ALA A 212 -4.82 19.51 16.70
CA ALA A 212 -3.58 20.28 16.83
C ALA A 212 -2.37 19.47 16.31
N TYR A 213 -2.33 18.16 16.57
CA TYR A 213 -1.29 17.28 16.02
C TYR A 213 -1.36 17.22 14.48
N LEU A 214 -2.55 17.03 13.92
CA LEU A 214 -2.77 16.97 12.49
C LEU A 214 -2.48 18.31 11.80
N THR A 215 -2.92 19.44 12.37
CA THR A 215 -2.65 20.77 11.81
C THR A 215 -1.16 21.11 11.90
N GLY A 216 -0.48 20.73 12.99
CA GLY A 216 0.97 20.84 13.10
C GLY A 216 1.70 20.02 12.04
N PHE A 217 1.19 18.84 11.72
CA PHE A 217 1.67 17.99 10.64
C PHE A 217 1.47 18.67 9.25
N LEU A 218 0.28 19.19 8.98
CA LEU A 218 -0.05 19.82 7.68
C LEU A 218 0.68 21.16 7.47
N SER A 219 0.95 21.91 8.55
CA SER A 219 1.61 23.24 8.47
C SER A 219 3.13 23.16 8.25
N LYS A 220 3.78 22.02 8.58
CA LYS A 220 5.23 21.89 8.57
C LYS A 220 5.83 21.43 7.24
N GLY A 221 5.46 22.06 6.13
CA GLY A 221 6.08 21.82 4.82
C GLY A 221 5.50 20.65 4.04
N GLN A 222 4.47 19.99 4.57
CA GLN A 222 3.63 19.04 3.85
C GLN A 222 2.38 19.72 3.26
N GLY A 223 2.37 21.05 3.28
CA GLY A 223 1.35 21.89 2.69
C GLY A 223 1.43 21.93 1.15
N PRO A 224 0.86 22.97 0.53
CA PRO A 224 0.78 23.11 -0.94
C PRO A 224 2.11 22.92 -1.67
N ILE A 225 3.23 23.33 -1.05
CA ILE A 225 4.57 23.20 -1.65
C ILE A 225 4.95 21.71 -1.83
N ALA A 226 4.73 20.87 -0.83
CA ALA A 226 5.03 19.45 -0.93
C ALA A 226 4.09 18.72 -1.91
N ALA A 227 2.89 19.23 -2.12
CA ALA A 227 1.97 18.70 -3.12
C ALA A 227 2.51 18.87 -4.55
N CYS A 228 3.32 19.93 -4.81
CA CYS A 228 3.82 20.26 -6.14
C CYS A 228 5.20 19.68 -6.47
N VAL A 229 5.87 19.01 -5.50
CA VAL A 229 7.20 18.44 -5.78
C VAL A 229 7.11 17.34 -6.84
N PRO A 230 8.12 17.23 -7.69
CA PRO A 230 8.12 16.27 -8.80
C PRO A 230 7.91 14.83 -8.37
N GLU A 231 8.43 14.42 -7.24
CA GLU A 231 8.40 13.07 -6.70
C GLU A 231 7.03 12.66 -6.14
N ASN A 232 6.10 13.60 -6.06
CA ASN A 232 4.73 13.34 -5.58
C ASN A 232 3.84 12.86 -6.73
N TYR A 233 3.27 11.67 -6.57
CA TYR A 233 2.40 10.98 -7.54
C TYR A 233 0.92 11.12 -7.21
N SER A 234 0.54 11.94 -6.25
CA SER A 234 -0.87 12.16 -5.92
C SER A 234 -1.62 12.86 -7.06
N PRO A 235 -2.95 12.71 -7.18
CA PRO A 235 -3.76 13.44 -8.13
C PRO A 235 -3.63 14.96 -7.97
N VAL A 236 -3.40 15.44 -6.74
CA VAL A 236 -3.16 16.86 -6.44
C VAL A 236 -1.87 17.34 -7.10
N ALA A 237 -0.82 16.52 -7.05
CA ALA A 237 0.45 16.83 -7.72
C ALA A 237 0.31 16.90 -9.25
N LEU A 238 -0.51 16.02 -9.83
CA LEU A 238 -0.81 16.09 -11.26
C LEU A 238 -1.50 17.42 -11.62
N LEU A 239 -2.51 17.81 -10.84
CA LEU A 239 -3.20 19.09 -11.05
C LEU A 239 -2.24 20.27 -10.90
N CYS A 240 -1.33 20.22 -9.93
CA CYS A 240 -0.31 21.24 -9.74
C CYS A 240 0.61 21.36 -10.98
N ARG A 241 1.04 20.24 -11.57
CA ARG A 241 1.84 20.22 -12.81
C ARG A 241 1.09 20.79 -14.02
N LEU A 242 -0.24 20.73 -13.99
CA LEU A 242 -1.12 21.34 -14.99
C LEU A 242 -1.43 22.81 -14.71
N GLY A 243 -0.78 23.42 -13.70
CA GLY A 243 -0.93 24.82 -13.35
C GLY A 243 -2.10 25.12 -12.39
N VAL A 244 -2.72 24.09 -11.80
CA VAL A 244 -3.78 24.27 -10.79
C VAL A 244 -3.15 24.43 -9.42
N GLU A 245 -3.35 25.57 -8.78
CA GLU A 245 -2.83 25.81 -7.44
C GLU A 245 -3.48 24.85 -6.41
N PRO A 246 -2.69 24.10 -5.59
CA PRO A 246 -3.20 23.13 -4.65
C PRO A 246 -3.81 23.80 -3.43
N SER A 247 -5.03 24.29 -3.57
CA SER A 247 -5.82 24.80 -2.45
C SER A 247 -6.45 23.65 -1.64
N THR A 248 -6.87 23.94 -0.40
CA THR A 248 -7.63 22.98 0.43
C THR A 248 -8.88 22.49 -0.31
N ALA A 249 -9.55 23.36 -1.05
CA ALA A 249 -10.73 22.98 -1.85
C ALA A 249 -10.39 21.94 -2.92
N VAL A 250 -9.28 22.12 -3.64
CA VAL A 250 -8.80 21.13 -4.64
C VAL A 250 -8.50 19.79 -4.00
N VAL A 251 -7.81 19.77 -2.86
CA VAL A 251 -7.50 18.52 -2.11
C VAL A 251 -8.79 17.82 -1.70
N VAL A 252 -9.76 18.56 -1.16
CA VAL A 252 -11.06 18.00 -0.74
C VAL A 252 -11.85 17.44 -1.92
N VAL A 253 -11.90 18.17 -3.03
CA VAL A 253 -12.60 17.70 -4.25
C VAL A 253 -11.96 16.42 -4.78
N VAL A 254 -10.63 16.38 -4.89
CA VAL A 254 -9.90 15.16 -5.30
C VAL A 254 -10.20 14.01 -4.37
N ALA A 255 -10.16 14.22 -3.06
CA ALA A 255 -10.46 13.20 -2.07
C ALA A 255 -11.90 12.65 -2.23
N ILE A 256 -12.88 13.52 -2.43
CA ILE A 256 -14.27 13.12 -2.69
C ILE A 256 -14.36 12.27 -3.96
N VAL A 257 -13.72 12.68 -5.06
CA VAL A 257 -13.73 11.92 -6.32
C VAL A 257 -13.11 10.55 -6.14
N VAL A 258 -11.96 10.45 -5.47
CA VAL A 258 -11.30 9.17 -5.17
C VAL A 258 -12.19 8.26 -4.34
N VAL A 259 -12.84 8.78 -3.30
CA VAL A 259 -13.78 8.03 -2.46
C VAL A 259 -14.98 7.54 -3.26
N LEU A 260 -15.57 8.39 -4.11
CA LEU A 260 -16.72 8.01 -4.96
C LEU A 260 -16.34 6.92 -5.98
N ILE A 261 -15.17 7.03 -6.60
CA ILE A 261 -14.66 5.97 -7.50
C ILE A 261 -14.48 4.68 -6.72
N GLY A 262 -13.83 4.73 -5.55
CA GLY A 262 -13.64 3.58 -4.67
C GLY A 262 -14.97 2.93 -4.27
N TRP A 263 -15.92 3.73 -3.82
CA TRP A 263 -17.28 3.30 -3.50
C TRP A 263 -17.93 2.56 -4.67
N PHE A 264 -17.98 3.21 -5.85
CA PHE A 264 -18.60 2.64 -7.03
C PHE A 264 -17.98 1.31 -7.43
N VAL A 265 -16.66 1.22 -7.41
CA VAL A 265 -15.93 0.01 -7.75
C VAL A 265 -16.19 -1.09 -6.73
N ILE A 266 -16.04 -0.81 -5.43
CA ILE A 266 -16.17 -1.81 -4.36
C ILE A 266 -17.59 -2.36 -4.26
N ARG A 267 -18.61 -1.49 -4.35
CA ARG A 267 -20.01 -1.87 -4.27
C ARG A 267 -20.41 -2.88 -5.36
N ASN A 268 -19.79 -2.76 -6.53
CA ASN A 268 -20.14 -3.62 -7.67
C ASN A 268 -19.38 -4.95 -7.70
N LEU A 269 -18.53 -5.24 -6.70
CA LEU A 269 -17.81 -6.50 -6.62
C LEU A 269 -18.62 -7.58 -5.90
N PRO A 270 -18.62 -8.83 -6.43
CA PRO A 270 -19.26 -9.95 -5.75
C PRO A 270 -18.60 -10.22 -4.41
N GLU A 271 -19.31 -10.77 -3.44
CA GLU A 271 -18.78 -11.14 -2.12
C GLU A 271 -18.12 -12.53 -2.16
N THR A 272 -16.98 -12.64 -2.80
CA THR A 272 -16.11 -13.84 -2.84
C THR A 272 -14.75 -13.55 -2.20
N ASP A 273 -14.02 -14.57 -1.78
CA ASP A 273 -12.69 -14.41 -1.19
C ASP A 273 -11.71 -13.73 -2.15
N GLU A 274 -11.78 -14.08 -3.43
CA GLU A 274 -10.98 -13.48 -4.49
C GLU A 274 -11.32 -12.00 -4.71
N SER A 275 -12.61 -11.65 -4.69
CA SER A 275 -13.02 -10.25 -4.82
C SER A 275 -12.73 -9.44 -3.57
N THR A 276 -12.75 -10.06 -2.39
CA THR A 276 -12.33 -9.41 -1.15
C THR A 276 -10.83 -9.10 -1.20
N TRP A 277 -9.99 -9.98 -1.76
CA TRP A 277 -8.59 -9.67 -2.03
C TRP A 277 -8.42 -8.49 -2.99
N ALA A 278 -9.19 -8.49 -4.08
CA ALA A 278 -9.19 -7.37 -5.03
C ALA A 278 -9.62 -6.05 -4.38
N VAL A 279 -10.57 -6.09 -3.44
CA VAL A 279 -10.98 -4.93 -2.63
C VAL A 279 -9.83 -4.42 -1.77
N LEU A 280 -9.09 -5.32 -1.08
CA LEU A 280 -7.92 -4.92 -0.31
C LEU A 280 -6.89 -4.18 -1.18
N ALA A 281 -6.51 -4.78 -2.30
CA ALA A 281 -5.53 -4.21 -3.21
C ALA A 281 -5.98 -2.85 -3.78
N ALA A 282 -7.24 -2.74 -4.21
CA ALA A 282 -7.76 -1.49 -4.75
C ALA A 282 -7.96 -0.40 -3.69
N ALA A 283 -8.47 -0.75 -2.50
CA ALA A 283 -8.61 0.21 -1.41
C ALA A 283 -7.25 0.74 -0.95
N SER A 284 -6.20 -0.08 -1.01
CA SER A 284 -4.84 0.34 -0.70
C SER A 284 -4.32 1.36 -1.74
N ILE A 285 -4.47 1.09 -3.04
CA ILE A 285 -4.10 2.03 -4.11
C ILE A 285 -4.89 3.33 -3.97
N LEU A 286 -6.21 3.24 -3.78
CA LEU A 286 -7.07 4.41 -3.60
C LEU A 286 -6.72 5.21 -2.34
N SER A 287 -6.22 4.57 -1.29
CA SER A 287 -5.75 5.27 -0.08
C SER A 287 -4.52 6.12 -0.37
N GLY A 288 -3.58 5.66 -1.21
CA GLY A 288 -2.45 6.46 -1.67
C GLY A 288 -2.91 7.68 -2.47
N LEU A 289 -3.87 7.47 -3.38
CA LEU A 289 -4.44 8.55 -4.21
C LEU A 289 -5.30 9.56 -3.42
N LEU A 290 -5.78 9.19 -2.24
CA LEU A 290 -6.59 10.07 -1.38
C LEU A 290 -5.76 11.19 -0.76
N GLY A 291 -4.50 10.93 -0.45
CA GLY A 291 -3.60 11.88 0.20
C GLY A 291 -3.13 12.99 -0.75
N PRO A 292 -2.73 14.16 -0.20
CA PRO A 292 -2.06 15.18 -1.00
C PRO A 292 -0.64 14.74 -1.43
N ILE A 293 -0.13 13.66 -0.87
CA ILE A 293 1.21 13.13 -1.10
C ILE A 293 1.12 11.62 -1.34
N ASP A 294 1.67 11.19 -2.47
CA ASP A 294 1.84 9.79 -2.85
C ASP A 294 3.28 9.59 -3.38
N TRP A 295 4.13 8.99 -2.57
CA TRP A 295 5.53 8.74 -2.94
C TRP A 295 5.67 7.43 -3.74
N ALA A 296 6.71 7.35 -4.53
CA ALA A 296 7.09 6.16 -5.30
C ALA A 296 7.08 4.86 -4.47
N SER A 297 7.56 4.93 -3.24
CA SER A 297 7.58 3.80 -2.31
C SER A 297 6.18 3.29 -1.92
N TYR A 298 5.12 4.11 -2.07
CA TYR A 298 3.73 3.70 -1.83
C TYR A 298 3.22 2.79 -2.95
N GLY A 299 3.83 2.85 -4.12
CA GLY A 299 3.53 1.96 -5.24
C GLY A 299 3.65 0.47 -4.92
N VAL A 300 4.31 0.09 -3.81
CA VAL A 300 4.34 -1.30 -3.35
C VAL A 300 2.94 -1.89 -3.16
N LEU A 301 1.95 -1.06 -2.85
CA LEU A 301 0.55 -1.45 -2.70
C LEU A 301 -0.08 -1.94 -4.01
N MET A 302 0.53 -1.66 -5.16
CA MET A 302 0.08 -2.17 -6.47
C MET A 302 0.41 -3.64 -6.71
N ALA A 303 1.46 -4.17 -6.07
CA ALA A 303 1.96 -5.51 -6.35
C ALA A 303 0.90 -6.63 -6.23
N PRO A 304 0.05 -6.69 -5.21
CA PRO A 304 -0.99 -7.70 -5.12
C PRO A 304 -2.04 -7.59 -6.22
N LEU A 305 -2.34 -6.40 -6.71
CA LEU A 305 -3.27 -6.21 -7.82
C LEU A 305 -2.64 -6.65 -9.14
N PHE A 306 -1.36 -6.37 -9.37
CA PHE A 306 -0.61 -6.92 -10.51
C PHE A 306 -0.67 -8.44 -10.55
N MET A 307 -0.37 -9.09 -9.43
CA MET A 307 -0.38 -10.55 -9.32
C MET A 307 -1.78 -11.12 -9.56
N LEU A 308 -2.81 -10.49 -9.00
CA LEU A 308 -4.21 -10.89 -9.20
C LEU A 308 -4.61 -10.78 -10.67
N LEU A 309 -4.34 -9.64 -11.32
CA LEU A 309 -4.71 -9.42 -12.72
C LEU A 309 -3.94 -10.36 -13.66
N ALA A 310 -2.64 -10.55 -13.43
CA ALA A 310 -1.85 -11.49 -14.21
C ALA A 310 -2.43 -12.92 -14.13
N TYR A 311 -2.77 -13.38 -12.91
CA TYR A 311 -3.41 -14.68 -12.72
C TYR A 311 -4.76 -14.78 -13.43
N GLN A 312 -5.62 -13.77 -13.30
CA GLN A 312 -6.94 -13.75 -13.91
C GLN A 312 -6.86 -13.74 -15.43
N PHE A 313 -5.97 -12.94 -16.01
CA PHE A 313 -5.75 -12.89 -17.45
C PHE A 313 -5.22 -14.21 -17.98
N TRP A 314 -4.29 -14.83 -17.26
CA TRP A 314 -3.79 -16.15 -17.62
C TRP A 314 -4.89 -17.21 -17.56
N ARG A 315 -5.66 -17.26 -16.49
CA ARG A 315 -6.76 -18.21 -16.30
C ARG A 315 -7.87 -18.04 -17.33
N ALA A 316 -8.16 -16.82 -17.73
CA ALA A 316 -9.21 -16.49 -18.71
C ALA A 316 -8.74 -16.59 -20.16
N ASN A 317 -7.45 -16.87 -20.43
CA ASN A 317 -6.82 -16.70 -21.74
C ASN A 317 -7.16 -15.32 -22.31
N ALA A 318 -6.91 -14.27 -21.52
CA ALA A 318 -7.26 -12.92 -21.92
C ALA A 318 -6.55 -12.52 -23.22
N PRO A 319 -7.22 -11.77 -24.11
CA PRO A 319 -6.64 -11.32 -25.36
C PRO A 319 -5.45 -10.38 -25.13
N PRO A 320 -4.52 -10.28 -26.12
CA PRO A 320 -3.28 -9.52 -26.01
C PRO A 320 -3.40 -8.09 -25.46
N PRO A 321 -4.43 -7.28 -25.80
CA PRO A 321 -4.52 -5.91 -25.29
C PRO A 321 -4.52 -5.80 -23.76
N PHE A 322 -5.04 -6.81 -23.04
CA PHE A 322 -5.03 -6.83 -21.57
C PHE A 322 -3.62 -7.09 -21.00
N TRP A 323 -2.89 -7.99 -21.63
CA TRP A 323 -1.50 -8.26 -21.28
C TRP A 323 -0.59 -7.07 -21.60
N ILE A 324 -0.82 -6.41 -22.74
CA ILE A 324 -0.13 -5.17 -23.10
C ILE A 324 -0.43 -4.08 -22.05
N GLY A 325 -1.70 -3.89 -21.69
CA GLY A 325 -2.08 -2.91 -20.65
C GLY A 325 -1.43 -3.20 -19.29
N LEU A 326 -1.41 -4.49 -18.88
CA LEU A 326 -0.76 -4.91 -17.64
C LEU A 326 0.76 -4.71 -17.69
N GLY A 327 1.38 -5.02 -18.82
CA GLY A 327 2.80 -4.81 -19.08
C GLY A 327 3.18 -3.34 -19.06
N ILE A 328 2.39 -2.48 -19.69
CA ILE A 328 2.57 -1.03 -19.66
C ILE A 328 2.48 -0.52 -18.21
N ALA A 329 1.43 -0.91 -17.46
CA ALA A 329 1.29 -0.51 -16.07
C ALA A 329 2.49 -0.94 -15.22
N TYR A 330 3.00 -2.15 -15.44
CA TYR A 330 4.18 -2.66 -14.74
C TYR A 330 5.44 -1.86 -15.09
N LEU A 331 5.69 -1.61 -16.38
CA LEU A 331 6.83 -0.82 -16.84
C LEU A 331 6.78 0.62 -16.29
N LEU A 332 5.61 1.25 -16.31
CA LEU A 332 5.41 2.57 -15.72
C LEU A 332 5.73 2.57 -14.21
N ALA A 333 5.35 1.51 -13.48
CA ALA A 333 5.71 1.39 -12.08
C ALA A 333 7.21 1.20 -11.85
N GLN A 334 7.95 0.65 -12.83
CA GLN A 334 9.40 0.50 -12.75
C GLN A 334 10.16 1.80 -13.05
N LEU A 335 9.59 2.71 -13.83
CA LEU A 335 10.22 4.00 -14.20
C LEU A 335 10.31 4.98 -13.02
N VAL A 336 9.73 4.64 -11.90
CA VAL A 336 9.76 5.39 -10.65
C VAL A 336 11.14 5.27 -9.96
N TRP A 337 12.20 5.26 -10.71
CA TRP A 337 13.55 5.36 -10.16
C TRP A 337 13.90 6.83 -9.93
N ASP A 338 14.54 7.08 -8.83
CA ASP A 338 15.01 8.39 -8.37
C ASP A 338 16.46 8.67 -8.81
N PRO A 339 16.77 8.64 -10.12
CA PRO A 339 18.08 9.05 -10.61
C PRO A 339 18.11 10.50 -11.09
N ILE A 340 17.16 11.31 -10.67
CA ILE A 340 16.69 12.47 -11.41
C ILE A 340 17.41 13.76 -11.02
N GLU A 341 18.28 13.73 -10.06
CA GLU A 341 19.26 14.82 -9.91
C GLU A 341 20.08 15.06 -11.20
N SER A 342 20.20 14.05 -12.07
CA SER A 342 20.85 14.18 -13.38
C SER A 342 19.95 14.71 -14.51
N LEU A 343 18.63 14.83 -14.30
CA LEU A 343 17.65 15.22 -15.32
C LEU A 343 17.41 16.73 -15.42
N ALA A 344 18.17 17.57 -14.70
CA ALA A 344 18.08 19.03 -14.84
C ALA A 344 18.28 19.54 -16.29
N GLN A 345 18.80 18.72 -17.19
CA GLN A 345 18.97 19.02 -18.61
C GLN A 345 17.93 18.31 -19.53
N THR A 346 16.97 17.58 -18.96
CA THR A 346 16.02 16.79 -19.74
C THR A 346 14.80 17.62 -20.11
N PRO A 347 14.22 17.45 -21.32
CA PRO A 347 13.01 18.17 -21.72
C PRO A 347 11.89 17.99 -20.68
N VAL A 348 11.23 19.10 -20.33
CA VAL A 348 10.14 19.16 -19.32
C VAL A 348 9.07 18.07 -19.53
N VAL A 349 8.76 17.73 -20.79
CA VAL A 349 7.81 16.69 -21.15
C VAL A 349 8.26 15.31 -20.63
N VAL A 350 9.55 14.97 -20.75
CA VAL A 350 10.10 13.68 -20.27
C VAL A 350 10.08 13.64 -18.74
N VAL A 351 10.39 14.76 -18.10
CA VAL A 351 10.32 14.92 -16.65
C VAL A 351 8.89 14.72 -16.16
N ILE A 352 7.91 15.41 -16.74
CA ILE A 352 6.49 15.26 -16.38
C ILE A 352 6.03 13.83 -16.59
N PHE A 353 6.41 13.19 -17.70
CA PHE A 353 6.03 11.81 -18.00
C PHE A 353 6.64 10.82 -17.00
N SER A 354 7.91 10.96 -16.67
CA SER A 354 8.61 10.10 -15.70
C SER A 354 7.98 10.19 -14.31
N TYR A 355 7.72 11.43 -13.85
CA TYR A 355 7.11 11.67 -12.54
C TYR A 355 5.63 11.25 -12.47
N SER A 356 4.95 11.22 -13.60
CA SER A 356 3.56 10.75 -13.66
C SER A 356 3.45 9.24 -13.94
N ALA A 357 4.55 8.56 -14.25
CA ALA A 357 4.53 7.16 -14.64
C ALA A 357 3.93 6.24 -13.58
N GLY A 358 4.34 6.40 -12.32
CA GLY A 358 3.79 5.63 -11.21
C GLY A 358 2.29 5.84 -11.03
N GLN A 359 1.83 7.06 -11.21
CA GLN A 359 0.42 7.44 -11.14
C GLN A 359 -0.39 6.85 -12.30
N PHE A 360 0.12 6.93 -13.53
CA PHE A 360 -0.51 6.28 -14.67
C PHE A 360 -0.57 4.76 -14.51
N SER A 361 0.46 4.14 -13.92
CA SER A 361 0.43 2.72 -13.55
C SER A 361 -0.77 2.39 -12.66
N GLN A 362 -1.01 3.19 -11.61
CA GLN A 362 -2.14 2.99 -10.69
C GLN A 362 -3.49 3.12 -11.43
N TYR A 363 -3.63 4.15 -12.28
CA TYR A 363 -4.86 4.36 -13.06
C TYR A 363 -5.12 3.22 -14.05
N VAL A 364 -4.10 2.77 -14.78
CA VAL A 364 -4.23 1.65 -15.71
C VAL A 364 -4.66 0.38 -14.99
N LEU A 365 -4.08 0.09 -13.82
CA LEU A 365 -4.49 -1.06 -13.01
C LEU A 365 -5.95 -0.97 -12.56
N LEU A 366 -6.38 0.20 -12.08
CA LEU A 366 -7.76 0.42 -11.66
C LEU A 366 -8.74 0.34 -12.82
N LEU A 367 -8.34 0.74 -14.05
CA LEU A 367 -9.16 0.60 -15.27
C LEU A 367 -9.24 -0.85 -15.76
N LEU A 368 -8.17 -1.63 -15.62
CA LEU A 368 -8.14 -3.03 -16.02
C LEU A 368 -8.97 -3.91 -15.07
N TRP A 369 -9.04 -3.55 -13.81
CA TRP A 369 -9.67 -4.35 -12.77
C TRP A 369 -11.15 -4.68 -12.99
N PRO A 370 -12.06 -3.77 -13.35
CA PRO A 370 -13.46 -4.13 -13.58
C PRO A 370 -13.70 -5.03 -14.81
N ARG A 371 -12.80 -4.98 -15.78
CA ARG A 371 -12.97 -5.63 -17.09
C ARG A 371 -12.76 -7.14 -17.06
N TRP A 372 -12.02 -7.68 -16.08
CA TRP A 372 -11.84 -9.13 -15.97
C TRP A 372 -13.14 -9.91 -15.78
N ARG A 373 -14.20 -9.27 -15.26
CA ARG A 373 -15.53 -9.88 -15.10
C ARG A 373 -16.22 -10.20 -16.41
N VAL A 374 -15.99 -9.40 -17.44
CA VAL A 374 -16.60 -9.58 -18.75
C VAL A 374 -16.17 -10.94 -19.32
N PHE A 375 -14.90 -11.32 -19.12
CA PHE A 375 -14.37 -12.60 -19.61
C PHE A 375 -14.94 -13.82 -18.87
N ARG A 376 -15.26 -13.68 -17.58
CA ARG A 376 -15.86 -14.76 -16.80
C ARG A 376 -17.27 -15.09 -17.26
N ARG A 377 -18.05 -14.09 -17.66
CA ARG A 377 -19.43 -14.27 -18.16
C ARG A 377 -19.45 -14.89 -19.55
N VAL A 378 -18.59 -14.47 -20.45
CA VAL A 378 -18.49 -15.00 -21.82
C VAL A 378 -18.15 -16.50 -21.79
N ARG A 379 -17.27 -16.94 -20.87
CA ARG A 379 -16.88 -18.35 -20.79
C ARG A 379 -17.91 -19.23 -20.07
N ALA A 380 -18.67 -18.70 -19.16
CA ALA A 380 -19.80 -19.40 -18.54
C ALA A 380 -20.92 -19.64 -19.58
N GLY A 381 -21.21 -18.64 -20.41
CA GLY A 381 -22.17 -18.77 -21.50
C GLY A 381 -21.75 -19.73 -22.62
N SER A 382 -20.43 -19.77 -22.96
CA SER A 382 -19.94 -20.68 -24.00
C SER A 382 -19.85 -22.15 -23.56
N ARG A 383 -19.70 -22.43 -22.27
CA ARG A 383 -19.74 -23.81 -21.74
C ARG A 383 -21.13 -24.40 -21.65
N THR A 384 -22.15 -23.59 -21.38
CA THR A 384 -23.55 -24.05 -21.39
C THR A 384 -24.07 -24.33 -22.81
N SER A 385 -23.54 -23.67 -23.84
CA SER A 385 -23.89 -23.94 -25.23
C SER A 385 -23.13 -25.14 -25.85
N ALA A 386 -21.96 -25.53 -25.27
CA ALA A 386 -21.18 -26.66 -25.74
C ALA A 386 -21.54 -28.01 -25.10
N ILE A 387 -22.28 -28.00 -24.00
CA ILE A 387 -22.90 -29.19 -23.41
C ILE A 387 -24.36 -29.16 -23.86
N GLY A 388 -24.61 -29.68 -25.07
CA GLY A 388 -25.96 -29.96 -25.55
C GLY A 388 -26.60 -31.01 -24.65
N VAL A 389 -27.13 -30.61 -23.51
CA VAL A 389 -28.04 -31.42 -22.72
C VAL A 389 -29.38 -31.38 -23.44
N PRO A 390 -29.86 -32.53 -24.00
CA PRO A 390 -31.19 -32.56 -24.59
C PRO A 390 -32.22 -32.23 -23.48
N ALA A 391 -33.17 -31.36 -23.79
CA ALA A 391 -34.25 -31.04 -22.90
C ALA A 391 -34.97 -32.33 -22.47
N PRO A 392 -35.34 -32.50 -21.20
CA PRO A 392 -36.13 -33.64 -20.78
C PRO A 392 -37.48 -33.56 -21.54
N GLN A 393 -37.73 -34.58 -22.35
CA GLN A 393 -39.07 -34.81 -22.94
C GLN A 393 -40.04 -35.08 -21.77
N GLN A 394 -41.05 -34.25 -21.65
CA GLN A 394 -42.20 -34.48 -20.79
C GLN A 394 -43.12 -35.55 -21.39
#